data_ee17e3772605c4502cd94a8b06c1c5cd
#
_entry.id   ee17e3772605c4502cd94a8b06c1c5cd
#
_cell.length_a   1.000
_cell.length_b   1.000
_cell.length_c   1.000
_cell.angle_alpha   90.00
_cell.angle_beta   90.00
_cell.angle_gamma   90.00
#
_symmetry.space_group_name_H-M   'P 1'
#
loop_
_entity.id
_entity.type
_entity.pdbx_description
1 polymer ?
#
loop_
_entity_poly.entity_id
_entity_poly.type
_entity_poly.pdbx_seq_one_letter_code
_entity_poly.pdbx_strand_id
1 'polypeptide(L)'
;AVRYLYDLGHRQIARVGGPESLAHSYIRDSAFADVASELGMRYRCLHTDYTPETGSEATKRLLSFPEHPTAIIYDNDVMALAGLGVAASQGIKVPEEISIMSWDDSFMCTAAYPNLTAMGRDVVDTGKQAAGLLLKLIDGERVGHLMEGPYELRARASTGPAPAEEKMR
;
A
#
# COMPACT_ATOMS: atom_id res chain seq x y z
N ALA A 1 5.24 1.70 6.69
CA ALA A 1 4.07 2.33 6.05
C ALA A 1 3.14 2.97 7.09
N VAL A 2 2.64 2.21 8.07
CA VAL A 2 1.71 2.76 9.10
C VAL A 2 2.36 3.88 9.91
N ARG A 3 3.60 3.71 10.38
CA ARG A 3 4.33 4.76 11.12
C ARG A 3 4.53 6.02 10.29
N TYR A 4 4.84 5.89 9.00
CA TYR A 4 4.95 7.02 8.09
C TYR A 4 3.63 7.83 8.02
N LEU A 5 2.50 7.16 7.88
CA LEU A 5 1.20 7.84 7.87
C LEU A 5 0.86 8.46 9.24
N TYR A 6 1.24 7.79 10.33
CA TYR A 6 1.09 8.35 11.67
C TYR A 6 1.89 9.65 11.85
N ASP A 7 3.13 9.69 11.35
CA ASP A 7 4.01 10.86 11.41
C ASP A 7 3.46 12.03 10.56
N LEU A 8 2.72 11.73 9.49
CA LEU A 8 1.95 12.73 8.72
C LEU A 8 0.67 13.20 9.40
N GLY A 9 0.36 12.70 10.60
CA GLY A 9 -0.79 13.09 11.39
C GLY A 9 -2.05 12.25 11.20
N HIS A 10 -2.05 11.25 10.32
CA HIS A 10 -3.19 10.36 10.14
C HIS A 10 -3.47 9.55 11.40
N ARG A 11 -4.75 9.47 11.79
CA ARG A 11 -5.23 8.72 12.97
C ARG A 11 -6.32 7.72 12.62
N GLN A 12 -6.80 7.78 11.38
CA GLN A 12 -7.79 6.86 10.83
C GLN A 12 -7.35 6.42 9.45
N ILE A 13 -6.98 5.16 9.34
CA ILE A 13 -6.39 4.59 8.14
C ILE A 13 -7.11 3.32 7.69
N ALA A 14 -6.95 2.97 6.42
CA ALA A 14 -7.43 1.69 5.91
C ALA A 14 -6.35 0.96 5.12
N ARG A 15 -6.51 -0.35 5.04
CA ARG A 15 -5.77 -1.21 4.12
C ARG A 15 -6.74 -1.93 3.19
N VAL A 16 -6.42 -1.92 1.90
CA VAL A 16 -7.09 -2.71 0.86
C VAL A 16 -6.12 -3.81 0.45
N GLY A 17 -6.36 -5.01 0.98
CA GLY A 17 -5.51 -6.17 0.81
C GLY A 17 -6.01 -7.14 -0.24
N GLY A 18 -5.20 -8.15 -0.54
CA GLY A 18 -5.58 -9.29 -1.36
C GLY A 18 -6.42 -10.32 -0.62
N PRO A 19 -6.63 -11.52 -1.22
CA PRO A 19 -7.44 -12.56 -0.61
C PRO A 19 -6.93 -12.99 0.77
N GLU A 20 -7.84 -13.12 1.74
CA GLU A 20 -7.52 -13.55 3.11
C GLU A 20 -6.87 -14.94 3.16
N SER A 21 -7.15 -15.79 2.18
CA SER A 21 -6.60 -17.15 2.11
C SER A 21 -5.09 -17.21 1.85
N LEU A 22 -4.47 -16.10 1.49
CA LEU A 22 -3.05 -16.04 1.20
C LEU A 22 -2.24 -15.70 2.45
N ALA A 23 -1.20 -16.50 2.71
CA ALA A 23 -0.36 -16.34 3.91
C ALA A 23 0.23 -14.93 4.06
N HIS A 24 0.65 -14.31 2.96
CA HIS A 24 1.19 -12.94 3.00
C HIS A 24 0.12 -11.89 3.32
N SER A 25 -1.16 -12.10 2.94
CA SER A 25 -2.26 -11.23 3.33
C SER A 25 -2.44 -11.25 4.86
N TYR A 26 -2.46 -12.44 5.45
CA TYR A 26 -2.55 -12.60 6.90
C TYR A 26 -1.38 -11.92 7.65
N ILE A 27 -0.14 -12.10 7.18
CA ILE A 27 1.05 -11.48 7.78
C ILE A 27 0.94 -9.95 7.73
N ARG A 28 0.50 -9.41 6.60
CA ARG A 28 0.33 -7.95 6.42
C ARG A 28 -0.81 -7.41 7.26
N ASP A 29 -1.93 -8.13 7.37
CA ASP A 29 -3.06 -7.76 8.22
C ASP A 29 -2.63 -7.67 9.69
N SER A 30 -1.94 -8.71 10.18
CA SER A 30 -1.45 -8.74 11.56
C SER A 30 -0.52 -7.55 11.82
N ALA A 31 0.50 -7.37 10.98
CA ALA A 31 1.46 -6.28 11.14
C ALA A 31 0.80 -4.89 11.07
N PHE A 32 -0.19 -4.71 10.18
CA PHE A 32 -0.95 -3.47 10.07
C PHE A 32 -1.77 -3.20 11.33
N ALA A 33 -2.51 -4.21 11.81
CA ALA A 33 -3.34 -4.12 13.00
C ALA A 33 -2.51 -3.86 14.27
N ASP A 34 -1.40 -4.59 14.43
CA ASP A 34 -0.51 -4.47 15.59
C ASP A 34 0.06 -3.05 15.69
N VAL A 35 0.62 -2.52 14.60
CA VAL A 35 1.22 -1.17 14.62
C VAL A 35 0.16 -0.09 14.73
N ALA A 36 -1.00 -0.23 14.07
CA ALA A 36 -2.08 0.73 14.20
C ALA A 36 -2.62 0.79 15.63
N SER A 37 -2.78 -0.37 16.29
CA SER A 37 -3.21 -0.48 17.68
C SER A 37 -2.17 0.08 18.65
N GLU A 38 -0.89 -0.24 18.45
CA GLU A 38 0.21 0.33 19.26
C GLU A 38 0.21 1.87 19.25
N LEU A 39 -0.09 2.45 18.08
CA LEU A 39 -0.13 3.90 17.89
C LEU A 39 -1.49 4.54 18.23
N GLY A 40 -2.46 3.78 18.72
CA GLY A 40 -3.80 4.27 19.04
C GLY A 40 -4.59 4.77 17.81
N MET A 41 -4.30 4.25 16.63
CA MET A 41 -4.98 4.62 15.38
C MET A 41 -6.26 3.80 15.21
N ARG A 42 -7.29 4.39 14.63
CA ARG A 42 -8.45 3.65 14.10
C ARG A 42 -8.09 3.08 12.73
N TYR A 43 -8.45 1.84 12.48
CA TYR A 43 -8.11 1.19 11.22
C TYR A 43 -9.21 0.27 10.70
N ARG A 44 -9.20 0.04 9.39
CA ARG A 44 -10.07 -0.92 8.68
C ARG A 44 -9.25 -1.70 7.66
N CYS A 45 -9.55 -3.00 7.52
CA CYS A 45 -9.02 -3.83 6.43
C CYS A 45 -10.19 -4.28 5.55
N LEU A 46 -10.03 -4.17 4.25
CA LEU A 46 -10.91 -4.77 3.25
C LEU A 46 -10.08 -5.68 2.35
N HIS A 47 -10.67 -6.82 1.98
CA HIS A 47 -10.00 -7.81 1.14
C HIS A 47 -10.62 -7.82 -0.27
N THR A 48 -9.79 -8.10 -1.25
CA THR A 48 -10.08 -8.07 -2.68
C THR A 48 -9.40 -9.27 -3.36
N ASP A 49 -9.52 -9.36 -4.66
CA ASP A 49 -8.81 -10.33 -5.50
C ASP A 49 -7.62 -9.72 -6.27
N TYR A 50 -7.13 -8.55 -5.82
CA TYR A 50 -6.06 -7.76 -6.46
C TYR A 50 -6.44 -7.07 -7.77
N THR A 51 -7.69 -7.16 -8.23
CA THR A 51 -8.12 -6.50 -9.47
C THR A 51 -8.43 -5.01 -9.27
N PRO A 52 -8.35 -4.20 -10.34
CA PRO A 52 -8.72 -2.78 -10.26
C PRO A 52 -10.21 -2.59 -9.95
N GLU A 53 -11.07 -3.52 -10.39
CA GLU A 53 -12.51 -3.50 -10.14
C GLU A 53 -12.81 -3.60 -8.66
N THR A 54 -12.30 -4.64 -8.00
CA THR A 54 -12.51 -4.85 -6.56
C THR A 54 -11.77 -3.83 -5.71
N GLY A 55 -10.63 -3.32 -6.17
CA GLY A 55 -9.93 -2.18 -5.57
C GLY A 55 -10.78 -0.91 -5.59
N SER A 56 -11.44 -0.63 -6.73
CA SER A 56 -12.38 0.50 -6.86
C SER A 56 -13.60 0.34 -5.94
N GLU A 57 -14.19 -0.85 -5.87
CA GLU A 57 -15.33 -1.15 -4.99
C GLU A 57 -14.97 -0.97 -3.51
N ALA A 58 -13.81 -1.50 -3.09
CA ALA A 58 -13.30 -1.34 -1.74
C ALA A 58 -13.07 0.14 -1.40
N THR A 59 -12.52 0.92 -2.33
CA THR A 59 -12.32 2.36 -2.16
C THR A 59 -13.65 3.10 -1.97
N LYS A 60 -14.64 2.87 -2.84
CA LYS A 60 -15.97 3.46 -2.72
C LYS A 60 -16.62 3.12 -1.38
N ARG A 61 -16.50 1.86 -0.95
CA ARG A 61 -17.01 1.41 0.36
C ARG A 61 -16.32 2.13 1.52
N LEU A 62 -14.99 2.29 1.49
CA LEU A 62 -14.25 3.02 2.52
C LEU A 62 -14.67 4.48 2.59
N LEU A 63 -14.86 5.13 1.45
CA LEU A 63 -15.27 6.54 1.36
C LEU A 63 -16.74 6.77 1.74
N SER A 64 -17.59 5.73 1.72
CA SER A 64 -19.00 5.83 2.11
C SER A 64 -19.25 5.81 3.62
N PHE A 65 -18.24 5.49 4.43
CA PHE A 65 -18.41 5.55 5.89
C PHE A 65 -18.47 7.00 6.38
N PRO A 66 -19.33 7.32 7.35
CA PRO A 66 -19.40 8.67 7.94
C PRO A 66 -18.04 9.13 8.47
N GLU A 67 -17.30 8.22 9.08
CA GLU A 67 -15.91 8.40 9.50
C GLU A 67 -15.03 7.59 8.55
N HIS A 68 -14.78 8.12 7.36
CA HIS A 68 -13.92 7.46 6.38
C HIS A 68 -12.43 7.63 6.73
N PRO A 69 -11.56 6.72 6.27
CA PRO A 69 -10.12 6.86 6.50
C PRO A 69 -9.56 8.09 5.79
N THR A 70 -8.58 8.73 6.40
CA THR A 70 -7.81 9.83 5.80
C THR A 70 -6.60 9.35 5.01
N ALA A 71 -6.26 8.06 5.13
CA ALA A 71 -5.22 7.42 4.32
C ALA A 71 -5.57 5.96 4.03
N ILE A 72 -5.24 5.51 2.82
CA ILE A 72 -5.45 4.12 2.39
C ILE A 72 -4.14 3.55 1.86
N ILE A 73 -3.78 2.35 2.36
CA ILE A 73 -2.66 1.54 1.87
C ILE A 73 -3.24 0.40 1.02
N TYR A 74 -2.81 0.29 -0.22
CA TYR A 74 -3.19 -0.79 -1.13
C TYR A 74 -2.06 -1.81 -1.25
N ASP A 75 -2.41 -3.09 -1.33
CA ASP A 75 -1.44 -4.19 -1.43
C ASP A 75 -0.74 -4.29 -2.80
N ASN A 76 -1.25 -3.58 -3.80
CA ASN A 76 -0.57 -3.41 -5.08
C ASN A 76 -0.88 -2.04 -5.71
N ASP A 77 -0.11 -1.68 -6.71
CA ASP A 77 -0.23 -0.42 -7.44
C ASP A 77 -1.45 -0.36 -8.37
N VAL A 78 -1.91 -1.50 -8.88
CA VAL A 78 -3.12 -1.58 -9.72
C VAL A 78 -4.35 -1.12 -8.96
N MET A 79 -4.54 -1.62 -7.72
CA MET A 79 -5.65 -1.19 -6.87
C MET A 79 -5.47 0.25 -6.38
N ALA A 80 -4.23 0.69 -6.12
CA ALA A 80 -3.96 2.07 -5.72
C ALA A 80 -4.32 3.07 -6.83
N LEU A 81 -4.00 2.74 -8.09
CA LEU A 81 -4.41 3.53 -9.26
C LEU A 81 -5.94 3.57 -9.42
N ALA A 82 -6.59 2.43 -9.21
CA ALA A 82 -8.06 2.37 -9.22
C ALA A 82 -8.65 3.27 -8.11
N GLY A 83 -8.03 3.27 -6.92
CA GLY A 83 -8.37 4.15 -5.81
C GLY A 83 -8.21 5.64 -6.15
N LEU A 84 -7.12 6.03 -6.83
CA LEU A 84 -6.95 7.38 -7.36
C LEU A 84 -8.08 7.76 -8.33
N GLY A 85 -8.44 6.85 -9.23
CA GLY A 85 -9.55 7.03 -10.17
C GLY A 85 -10.89 7.25 -9.47
N VAL A 86 -11.16 6.51 -8.39
CA VAL A 86 -12.36 6.69 -7.57
C VAL A 86 -12.35 8.05 -6.88
N ALA A 87 -11.24 8.43 -6.23
CA ALA A 87 -11.11 9.74 -5.59
C ALA A 87 -11.36 10.87 -6.59
N ALA A 88 -10.72 10.83 -7.75
CA ALA A 88 -10.89 11.82 -8.81
C ALA A 88 -12.35 11.89 -9.31
N SER A 89 -13.03 10.74 -9.49
CA SER A 89 -14.43 10.69 -9.95
C SER A 89 -15.41 11.27 -8.93
N GLN A 90 -15.05 11.29 -7.65
CA GLN A 90 -15.85 11.86 -6.56
C GLN A 90 -15.41 13.28 -6.19
N GLY A 91 -14.43 13.85 -6.89
CA GLY A 91 -13.91 15.19 -6.60
C GLY A 91 -13.08 15.28 -5.33
N ILE A 92 -12.65 14.15 -4.76
CA ILE A 92 -11.82 14.08 -3.56
C ILE A 92 -10.36 14.34 -3.94
N LYS A 93 -9.74 15.28 -3.29
CA LYS A 93 -8.37 15.70 -3.58
C LYS A 93 -7.35 14.79 -2.89
N VAL A 94 -6.39 14.30 -3.68
CA VAL A 94 -5.24 13.53 -3.20
C VAL A 94 -3.98 14.38 -3.40
N PRO A 95 -3.21 14.67 -2.34
CA PRO A 95 -3.28 14.10 -0.98
C PRO A 95 -4.10 14.92 0.03
N GLU A 96 -4.69 16.07 -0.32
CA GLU A 96 -5.21 17.08 0.62
C GLU A 96 -6.40 16.60 1.46
N GLU A 97 -7.21 15.67 0.94
CA GLU A 97 -8.38 15.13 1.64
C GLU A 97 -8.20 13.65 1.97
N ILE A 98 -7.43 12.93 1.16
CA ILE A 98 -7.08 11.54 1.41
C ILE A 98 -5.69 11.23 0.87
N SER A 99 -4.88 10.56 1.68
CA SER A 99 -3.59 10.01 1.24
C SER A 99 -3.76 8.61 0.67
N ILE A 100 -3.09 8.33 -0.45
CA ILE A 100 -3.10 7.01 -1.10
C ILE A 100 -1.67 6.50 -1.22
N MET A 101 -1.46 5.26 -0.77
CA MET A 101 -0.16 4.61 -0.76
C MET A 101 -0.26 3.21 -1.34
N SER A 102 0.75 2.81 -2.11
CA SER A 102 0.86 1.48 -2.72
C SER A 102 1.88 0.60 -2.01
N TRP A 103 1.62 -0.69 -1.97
CA TRP A 103 2.65 -1.71 -1.87
C TRP A 103 3.02 -2.11 -3.30
N ASP A 104 4.28 -2.33 -3.57
CA ASP A 104 4.88 -2.38 -4.89
C ASP A 104 5.03 -0.98 -5.55
N ASP A 105 6.12 -0.84 -6.29
CA ASP A 105 6.52 0.40 -6.93
C ASP A 105 6.90 0.15 -8.39
N SER A 106 5.89 -0.13 -9.22
CA SER A 106 6.10 -0.22 -10.66
C SER A 106 6.19 1.16 -11.31
N PHE A 107 6.47 1.19 -12.61
CA PHE A 107 6.48 2.41 -13.39
C PHE A 107 5.14 3.17 -13.34
N MET A 108 4.03 2.47 -13.10
CA MET A 108 2.70 3.07 -12.96
C MET A 108 2.64 4.05 -11.78
N CYS A 109 3.34 3.77 -10.68
CA CYS A 109 3.40 4.68 -9.53
C CYS A 109 4.02 6.03 -9.89
N THR A 110 5.01 6.06 -10.78
CA THR A 110 5.65 7.29 -11.25
C THR A 110 4.90 7.96 -12.39
N ALA A 111 4.11 7.22 -13.16
CA ALA A 111 3.29 7.75 -14.26
C ALA A 111 1.93 8.30 -13.80
N ALA A 112 1.46 7.91 -12.62
CA ALA A 112 0.19 8.39 -12.05
C ALA A 112 0.23 9.88 -11.72
N TYR A 113 -0.95 10.51 -11.64
CA TYR A 113 -1.10 11.85 -11.12
C TYR A 113 -2.21 11.90 -10.05
N PRO A 114 -1.86 12.31 -8.80
CA PRO A 114 -0.49 12.52 -8.31
C PRO A 114 0.34 11.23 -8.33
N ASN A 115 1.68 11.36 -8.44
CA ASN A 115 2.58 10.20 -8.38
C ASN A 115 2.40 9.45 -7.06
N LEU A 116 2.27 8.12 -7.13
CA LEU A 116 1.99 7.28 -5.96
C LEU A 116 3.20 7.11 -5.04
N THR A 117 3.01 7.43 -3.78
CA THR A 117 3.89 6.98 -2.69
C THR A 117 3.81 5.47 -2.59
N ALA A 118 4.93 4.80 -2.52
CA ALA A 118 4.97 3.35 -2.52
C ALA A 118 5.99 2.76 -1.55
N MET A 119 5.74 1.54 -1.10
CA MET A 119 6.76 0.66 -0.54
C MET A 119 7.34 -0.17 -1.67
N GLY A 120 8.60 0.02 -1.97
CA GLY A 120 9.28 -0.65 -3.07
C GLY A 120 10.56 -1.36 -2.64
N ARG A 121 11.06 -2.23 -3.49
CA ARG A 121 12.38 -2.86 -3.38
C ARG A 121 13.01 -2.98 -4.77
N ASP A 122 14.30 -3.25 -4.83
CA ASP A 122 14.98 -3.50 -6.10
C ASP A 122 14.68 -4.92 -6.60
N VAL A 123 13.61 -5.04 -7.41
CA VAL A 123 13.21 -6.33 -8.00
C VAL A 123 14.20 -6.81 -9.06
N VAL A 124 14.98 -5.89 -9.68
CA VAL A 124 16.00 -6.25 -10.66
C VAL A 124 17.17 -6.92 -9.97
N ASP A 125 17.62 -6.36 -8.84
CA ASP A 125 18.67 -6.98 -8.04
C ASP A 125 18.24 -8.33 -7.46
N THR A 126 17.01 -8.43 -6.94
CA THR A 126 16.42 -9.70 -6.49
C THR A 126 16.43 -10.75 -7.61
N GLY A 127 16.04 -10.37 -8.83
CA GLY A 127 16.07 -11.27 -10.00
C GLY A 127 17.48 -11.72 -10.37
N LYS A 128 18.46 -10.82 -10.33
CA LYS A 128 19.88 -11.15 -10.57
C LYS A 128 20.42 -12.14 -9.54
N GLN A 129 20.13 -11.92 -8.27
CA GLN A 129 20.54 -12.81 -7.19
C GLN A 129 19.91 -14.20 -7.32
N ALA A 130 18.60 -14.26 -7.61
CA ALA A 130 17.89 -15.52 -7.83
C ALA A 130 18.47 -16.30 -9.02
N ALA A 131 18.73 -15.64 -10.15
CA ALA A 131 19.37 -16.25 -11.30
C ALA A 131 20.78 -16.76 -10.98
N GLY A 132 21.58 -15.98 -10.25
CA GLY A 132 22.91 -16.39 -9.81
C GLY A 132 22.91 -17.63 -8.91
N LEU A 133 21.94 -17.73 -7.98
CA LEU A 133 21.75 -18.90 -7.13
C LEU A 133 21.34 -20.12 -7.97
N LEU A 134 20.43 -19.94 -8.93
CA LEU A 134 20.00 -21.01 -9.82
C LEU A 134 21.15 -21.59 -10.65
N LEU A 135 22.00 -20.73 -11.20
CA LEU A 135 23.20 -21.18 -11.96
C LEU A 135 24.13 -22.00 -11.07
N LYS A 136 24.41 -21.56 -9.85
CA LYS A 136 25.24 -22.32 -8.89
C LYS A 136 24.62 -23.69 -8.57
N LEU A 137 23.29 -23.77 -8.40
CA LEU A 137 22.58 -25.05 -8.19
C LEU A 137 22.75 -25.98 -9.40
N ILE A 138 22.69 -25.46 -10.62
CA ILE A 138 22.91 -26.24 -11.85
C ILE A 138 24.32 -26.78 -11.90
N ASP A 139 25.31 -26.02 -11.43
CA ASP A 139 26.71 -26.42 -11.35
C ASP A 139 27.00 -27.38 -10.20
N GLY A 140 25.98 -27.80 -9.44
CA GLY A 140 26.08 -28.75 -8.34
C GLY A 140 26.56 -28.14 -7.01
N GLU A 141 26.61 -26.82 -6.91
CA GLU A 141 26.99 -26.13 -5.67
C GLU A 141 25.84 -26.16 -4.67
N ARG A 142 26.18 -26.19 -3.37
CA ARG A 142 25.21 -25.95 -2.30
C ARG A 142 25.03 -24.44 -2.13
N VAL A 143 23.80 -23.97 -2.28
CA VAL A 143 23.45 -22.57 -2.10
C VAL A 143 22.57 -22.38 -0.86
N GLY A 144 22.68 -21.21 -0.22
CA GLY A 144 21.82 -20.78 0.86
C GLY A 144 20.47 -20.25 0.37
N HIS A 145 19.69 -19.69 1.28
CA HIS A 145 18.45 -19.00 0.95
C HIS A 145 18.73 -17.62 0.36
N LEU A 146 17.89 -17.21 -0.60
CA LEU A 146 17.87 -15.83 -1.06
C LEU A 146 17.34 -14.94 0.09
N MET A 147 18.14 -13.97 0.49
CA MET A 147 17.71 -12.93 1.42
C MET A 147 17.31 -11.71 0.60
N GLU A 148 16.01 -11.48 0.54
CA GLU A 148 15.50 -10.26 -0.10
C GLU A 148 15.88 -9.02 0.73
N GLY A 149 16.23 -7.94 0.04
CA GLY A 149 16.47 -6.64 0.69
C GLY A 149 15.20 -6.08 1.34
N PRO A 150 15.34 -5.15 2.30
CA PRO A 150 14.20 -4.53 2.94
C PRO A 150 13.38 -3.72 1.93
N TYR A 151 12.08 -3.59 2.21
CA TYR A 151 11.27 -2.60 1.51
C TYR A 151 11.65 -1.19 1.95
N GLU A 152 11.71 -0.29 0.99
CA GLU A 152 11.99 1.13 1.19
C GLU A 152 10.76 1.98 0.90
N LEU A 153 10.54 2.99 1.73
CA LEU A 153 9.51 3.99 1.47
C LEU A 153 9.99 4.95 0.36
N ARG A 154 9.22 5.06 -0.69
CA ARG A 154 9.39 6.03 -1.77
C ARG A 154 8.26 7.05 -1.70
N ALA A 155 8.44 8.06 -0.84
CA ALA A 155 7.47 9.13 -0.66
C ALA A 155 7.33 9.97 -1.94
N ARG A 156 6.08 10.23 -2.36
CA ARG A 156 5.72 11.01 -3.54
C ARG A 156 4.49 11.89 -3.25
N ALA A 157 3.84 12.38 -4.29
CA ALA A 157 2.79 13.38 -4.19
C ALA A 157 1.42 12.86 -3.71
N SER A 158 1.19 11.54 -3.66
CA SER A 158 -0.11 10.98 -3.27
C SER A 158 -0.32 10.84 -1.76
N THR A 159 0.67 11.20 -0.95
CA THR A 159 0.56 11.27 0.50
C THR A 159 0.99 12.64 1.00
N GLY A 160 0.30 13.15 2.00
CA GLY A 160 0.54 14.45 2.63
C GLY A 160 0.08 14.48 4.07
N PRO A 161 0.16 15.63 4.73
CA PRO A 161 -0.38 15.80 6.08
C PRO A 161 -1.86 15.42 6.16
N ALA A 162 -2.26 14.80 7.26
CA ALA A 162 -3.68 14.49 7.49
C ALA A 162 -4.54 15.76 7.38
N PRO A 163 -5.74 15.69 6.77
CA PRO A 163 -6.66 16.81 6.72
C PRO A 163 -7.04 17.28 8.13
N ALA A 164 -7.21 18.59 8.31
CA ALA A 164 -7.70 19.13 9.59
C ALA A 164 -9.13 18.63 9.87
N GLU A 165 -9.45 18.35 11.13
CA GLU A 165 -10.75 17.78 11.55
C GLU A 165 -11.99 18.59 11.08
N GLU A 166 -11.82 19.89 10.81
CA GLU A 166 -12.90 20.76 10.30
C GLU A 166 -13.36 20.45 8.86
N LYS A 167 -12.56 19.74 8.08
CA LYS A 167 -12.88 19.43 6.67
C LYS A 167 -13.61 18.10 6.47
N MET A 168 -13.87 17.34 7.54
CA MET A 168 -14.51 16.03 7.50
C MET A 168 -16.02 16.03 7.83
N ARG A 169 -16.68 17.19 7.71
CA ARG A 169 -18.12 17.32 7.95
C ARG A 169 -18.90 17.54 6.67
#